data_3585defe4667f01c193ac47ea58389c7
#
_entry.id   3585defe4667f01c193ac47ea58389c7
#
_cell.length_a   1.000
_cell.length_b   1.000
_cell.length_c   1.000
_cell.angle_alpha   90.00
_cell.angle_beta   90.00
_cell.angle_gamma   90.00
#
_symmetry.space_group_name_H-M   'P 1'
#
loop_
_entity.id
_entity.type
_entity.pdbx_description
1 polymer ?
#
loop_
_entity_poly.entity_id
_entity_poly.type
_entity_poly.pdbx_seq_one_letter_code
_entity_poly.pdbx_strand_id
1 'polypeptide(L)'
;MKRLFVFVAALLMAAVMMTAQDGARKYGVKSGTAKVETEMMGQKVEITSWFDDYGALEATLTKMGGMEATTISKDGKSWMVNPAMKMVQEVPAQQEQVNFMNLTDEIIAKYKIMEIGKETVAGKDCVQYSLEVEQMGQTVKMKVSVWKGYSMKSVSSVMGMDIAATVTEFTECDVDPSHFEIPVF
;
A
#
# COMPACT_ATOMS: atom_id res chain seq x y z
N MET A 1 24.85 -4.11 9.39
CA MET A 1 24.00 -4.86 8.44
C MET A 1 22.55 -5.07 8.94
N LYS A 2 22.27 -5.39 10.22
CA LYS A 2 20.89 -5.58 10.72
C LYS A 2 19.97 -4.33 10.65
N ARG A 3 20.54 -3.11 10.69
CA ARG A 3 19.76 -1.85 10.64
C ARG A 3 19.29 -1.46 9.23
N LEU A 4 19.92 -2.00 8.16
CA LEU A 4 19.55 -1.71 6.78
C LEU A 4 18.24 -2.43 6.36
N PHE A 5 17.99 -3.62 6.92
CA PHE A 5 16.79 -4.42 6.60
C PHE A 5 15.47 -3.82 7.10
N VAL A 6 15.49 -3.10 8.22
CA VAL A 6 14.28 -2.43 8.74
C VAL A 6 13.85 -1.28 7.83
N PHE A 7 14.81 -0.57 7.22
CA PHE A 7 14.53 0.53 6.30
C PHE A 7 13.97 0.07 4.94
N VAL A 8 14.42 -1.09 4.46
CA VAL A 8 13.98 -1.64 3.17
C VAL A 8 12.52 -2.10 3.22
N ALA A 9 12.09 -2.73 4.32
CA ALA A 9 10.69 -3.12 4.53
C ALA A 9 9.74 -1.90 4.61
N ALA A 10 10.20 -0.80 5.20
CA ALA A 10 9.43 0.44 5.28
C ALA A 10 9.27 1.13 3.91
N LEU A 11 10.25 1.00 3.01
CA LEU A 11 10.19 1.60 1.67
C LEU A 11 9.17 0.90 0.75
N LEU A 12 9.01 -0.42 0.90
CA LEU A 12 8.05 -1.22 0.13
C LEU A 12 6.60 -0.96 0.54
N MET A 13 6.37 -0.65 1.81
CA MET A 13 5.02 -0.42 2.32
C MET A 13 4.43 0.94 1.90
N ALA A 14 5.25 1.88 1.46
CA ALA A 14 4.76 3.20 1.00
C ALA A 14 3.82 3.12 -0.22
N ALA A 15 3.86 2.02 -0.96
CA ALA A 15 3.08 1.89 -2.19
C ALA A 15 1.63 1.38 -1.99
N VAL A 16 1.29 0.82 -0.82
CA VAL A 16 0.00 0.09 -0.68
C VAL A 16 -0.85 0.53 0.52
N MET A 17 -0.31 1.25 1.50
CA MET A 17 -1.08 1.55 2.70
C MET A 17 -1.57 2.99 2.78
N MET A 18 -2.86 3.14 2.76
CA MET A 18 -3.57 4.40 2.94
C MET A 18 -4.23 4.45 4.31
N THR A 19 -3.92 5.43 5.14
CA THR A 19 -4.69 5.68 6.37
C THR A 19 -5.94 6.47 6.06
N ALA A 20 -7.10 6.02 6.54
CA ALA A 20 -8.34 6.76 6.40
C ALA A 20 -8.26 8.06 7.21
N GLN A 21 -8.53 9.18 6.57
CA GLN A 21 -9.01 10.37 7.24
C GLN A 21 -10.40 10.06 7.81
N ASP A 22 -10.71 10.52 9.02
CA ASP A 22 -11.94 10.21 9.75
C ASP A 22 -13.19 10.08 8.86
N GLY A 23 -13.71 8.84 8.76
CA GLY A 23 -15.00 8.54 8.15
C GLY A 23 -15.07 8.53 6.62
N ALA A 24 -13.99 8.86 5.90
CA ALA A 24 -13.98 8.81 4.44
C ALA A 24 -13.57 7.40 3.95
N ARG A 25 -14.41 6.80 3.08
CA ARG A 25 -14.08 5.53 2.42
C ARG A 25 -12.81 5.69 1.60
N LYS A 26 -11.86 4.76 1.77
CA LYS A 26 -10.67 4.68 0.93
C LYS A 26 -10.97 4.06 -0.43
N TYR A 27 -11.83 3.05 -0.41
CA TYR A 27 -12.15 2.23 -1.58
C TYR A 27 -13.64 2.30 -1.91
N GLY A 28 -13.97 2.19 -3.17
CA GLY A 28 -15.33 2.02 -3.66
C GLY A 28 -15.83 0.57 -3.58
N VAL A 29 -15.04 -0.32 -2.96
CA VAL A 29 -15.33 -1.75 -2.73
C VAL A 29 -15.30 -1.99 -1.23
N LYS A 30 -16.30 -2.74 -0.71
CA LYS A 30 -16.44 -2.97 0.72
C LYS A 30 -15.28 -3.80 1.27
N SER A 31 -15.01 -4.93 0.65
CA SER A 31 -13.98 -5.88 1.10
C SER A 31 -13.37 -6.65 -0.07
N GLY A 32 -12.18 -7.17 0.12
CA GLY A 32 -11.51 -7.95 -0.90
C GLY A 32 -10.08 -8.32 -0.57
N THR A 33 -9.48 -9.05 -1.51
CA THR A 33 -8.09 -9.48 -1.45
C THR A 33 -7.36 -9.11 -2.73
N ALA A 34 -6.08 -8.80 -2.61
CA ALA A 34 -5.21 -8.54 -3.75
C ALA A 34 -3.86 -9.24 -3.58
N LYS A 35 -3.32 -9.78 -4.68
CA LYS A 35 -1.93 -10.21 -4.76
C LYS A 35 -1.16 -9.18 -5.56
N VAL A 36 -0.04 -8.75 -5.01
CA VAL A 36 0.83 -7.74 -5.61
C VAL A 36 2.23 -8.33 -5.79
N GLU A 37 2.82 -8.10 -6.92
CA GLU A 37 4.20 -8.45 -7.20
C GLU A 37 5.02 -7.19 -7.40
N THR A 38 6.22 -7.21 -6.84
CA THR A 38 7.24 -6.19 -7.08
C THR A 38 8.61 -6.85 -7.09
N GLU A 39 9.57 -6.18 -7.68
CA GLU A 39 10.96 -6.58 -7.64
C GLU A 39 11.78 -5.51 -6.93
N MET A 40 12.59 -5.93 -5.98
CA MET A 40 13.49 -5.04 -5.26
C MET A 40 14.88 -5.63 -5.20
N MET A 41 15.86 -4.87 -5.67
CA MET A 41 17.29 -5.30 -5.67
C MET A 41 17.49 -6.67 -6.32
N GLY A 42 16.73 -6.99 -7.39
CA GLY A 42 16.79 -8.27 -8.09
C GLY A 42 16.08 -9.42 -7.34
N GLN A 43 15.36 -9.14 -6.27
CA GLN A 43 14.57 -10.14 -5.54
C GLN A 43 13.09 -9.91 -5.75
N LYS A 44 12.37 -10.99 -6.06
CA LYS A 44 10.91 -10.97 -6.14
C LYS A 44 10.34 -10.81 -4.73
N VAL A 45 9.41 -9.87 -4.59
CA VAL A 45 8.64 -9.65 -3.38
C VAL A 45 7.18 -9.93 -3.69
N GLU A 46 6.58 -10.80 -2.92
CA GLU A 46 5.17 -11.14 -3.01
C GLU A 46 4.42 -10.50 -1.84
N ILE A 47 3.35 -9.81 -2.16
CA ILE A 47 2.52 -9.13 -1.18
C ILE A 47 1.09 -9.64 -1.35
N THR A 48 0.46 -10.06 -0.26
CA THR A 48 -0.97 -10.35 -0.21
C THR A 48 -1.62 -9.32 0.70
N SER A 49 -2.61 -8.61 0.19
CA SER A 49 -3.39 -7.67 0.98
C SER A 49 -4.83 -8.14 1.15
N TRP A 50 -5.37 -7.87 2.32
CA TRP A 50 -6.77 -8.02 2.68
C TRP A 50 -7.28 -6.68 3.17
N PHE A 51 -8.50 -6.33 2.80
CA PHE A 51 -9.15 -5.13 3.31
C PHE A 51 -10.64 -5.38 3.54
N ASP A 52 -11.21 -4.66 4.50
CA ASP A 52 -12.64 -4.63 4.80
C ASP A 52 -13.07 -3.22 5.21
N ASP A 53 -14.39 -3.05 5.32
CA ASP A 53 -15.04 -1.78 5.64
C ASP A 53 -14.50 -0.61 4.79
N TYR A 54 -14.47 -0.83 3.46
CA TYR A 54 -14.01 0.16 2.47
C TYR A 54 -12.59 0.67 2.72
N GLY A 55 -11.72 -0.16 3.29
CA GLY A 55 -10.34 0.15 3.60
C GLY A 55 -10.11 0.75 4.99
N ALA A 56 -11.09 0.69 5.90
CA ALA A 56 -10.88 1.03 7.31
C ALA A 56 -10.07 -0.05 8.04
N LEU A 57 -10.21 -1.30 7.61
CA LEU A 57 -9.43 -2.44 8.06
C LEU A 57 -8.54 -2.92 6.91
N GLU A 58 -7.25 -3.03 7.17
CA GLU A 58 -6.28 -3.52 6.19
C GLU A 58 -5.25 -4.44 6.85
N ALA A 59 -4.90 -5.50 6.15
CA ALA A 59 -3.77 -6.36 6.52
C ALA A 59 -2.95 -6.67 5.27
N THR A 60 -1.63 -6.67 5.41
CA THR A 60 -0.71 -6.94 4.31
C THR A 60 0.36 -7.90 4.76
N LEU A 61 0.46 -9.05 4.11
CA LEU A 61 1.54 -10.01 4.28
C LEU A 61 2.57 -9.80 3.18
N THR A 62 3.79 -9.49 3.56
CA THR A 62 4.93 -9.33 2.64
C THR A 62 5.88 -10.50 2.81
N LYS A 63 6.25 -11.13 1.69
CA LYS A 63 7.23 -12.24 1.62
C LYS A 63 8.41 -11.84 0.75
N MET A 64 9.61 -11.90 1.31
CA MET A 64 10.85 -11.58 0.61
C MET A 64 12.02 -12.43 1.15
N GLY A 65 12.67 -13.19 0.28
CA GLY A 65 13.89 -13.94 0.64
C GLY A 65 13.73 -14.91 1.82
N GLY A 66 12.54 -15.52 1.98
CA GLY A 66 12.24 -16.42 3.10
C GLY A 66 11.83 -15.71 4.40
N MET A 67 11.77 -14.39 4.40
CA MET A 67 11.22 -13.60 5.51
C MET A 67 9.76 -13.23 5.24
N GLU A 68 8.97 -13.24 6.31
CA GLU A 68 7.58 -12.82 6.28
C GLU A 68 7.34 -11.74 7.33
N ALA A 69 6.59 -10.71 6.95
CA ALA A 69 6.12 -9.68 7.87
C ALA A 69 4.67 -9.32 7.52
N THR A 70 3.85 -9.13 8.53
CA THR A 70 2.48 -8.67 8.35
C THR A 70 2.35 -7.26 8.91
N THR A 71 1.69 -6.39 8.18
CA THR A 71 1.26 -5.10 8.71
C THR A 71 -0.26 -5.11 8.81
N ILE A 72 -0.79 -4.67 9.94
CA ILE A 72 -2.23 -4.57 10.21
C ILE A 72 -2.53 -3.11 10.50
N SER A 73 -3.52 -2.55 9.81
CA SER A 73 -4.01 -1.19 10.03
C SER A 73 -5.48 -1.22 10.37
N LYS A 74 -5.83 -0.65 11.51
CA LYS A 74 -7.19 -0.46 11.99
C LYS A 74 -7.26 0.66 13.02
N ASP A 75 -8.41 1.29 13.16
CA ASP A 75 -8.66 2.36 14.13
C ASP A 75 -7.63 3.50 14.06
N GLY A 76 -7.17 3.84 12.84
CA GLY A 76 -6.17 4.88 12.60
C GLY A 76 -4.74 4.54 13.04
N LYS A 77 -4.49 3.30 13.45
CA LYS A 77 -3.18 2.81 13.90
C LYS A 77 -2.69 1.69 13.00
N SER A 78 -1.37 1.50 12.99
CA SER A 78 -0.73 0.40 12.25
C SER A 78 0.23 -0.37 13.14
N TRP A 79 0.25 -1.68 12.96
CA TRP A 79 1.13 -2.61 13.68
C TRP A 79 1.91 -3.46 12.69
N MET A 80 3.19 -3.57 12.93
CA MET A 80 4.04 -4.56 12.27
C MET A 80 4.11 -5.81 13.13
N VAL A 81 3.79 -6.95 12.53
CA VAL A 81 3.80 -8.28 13.15
C VAL A 81 4.85 -9.13 12.47
N ASN A 82 5.77 -9.67 13.25
CA ASN A 82 6.74 -10.66 12.79
C ASN A 82 6.61 -11.93 13.65
N PRO A 83 5.94 -12.98 13.15
CA PRO A 83 5.71 -14.20 13.93
C PRO A 83 6.99 -14.95 14.28
N ALA A 84 7.99 -14.94 13.39
CA ALA A 84 9.28 -15.62 13.61
C ALA A 84 10.06 -15.00 14.78
N MET A 85 9.90 -13.70 15.00
CA MET A 85 10.52 -12.99 16.12
C MET A 85 9.58 -12.85 17.33
N LYS A 86 8.34 -13.35 17.24
CA LYS A 86 7.27 -13.10 18.23
C LYS A 86 7.16 -11.61 18.58
N MET A 87 7.19 -10.76 17.56
CA MET A 87 7.24 -9.32 17.72
C MET A 87 5.96 -8.69 17.17
N VAL A 88 5.36 -7.81 17.97
CA VAL A 88 4.32 -6.87 17.56
C VAL A 88 4.80 -5.49 17.94
N GLN A 89 4.83 -4.59 16.98
CA GLN A 89 5.25 -3.21 17.18
C GLN A 89 4.24 -2.26 16.53
N GLU A 90 3.70 -1.33 17.31
CA GLU A 90 2.97 -0.20 16.74
C GLU A 90 3.95 0.65 15.95
N VAL A 91 3.64 0.88 14.68
CA VAL A 91 4.44 1.73 13.80
C VAL A 91 3.74 3.07 13.64
N PRO A 92 4.49 4.18 13.56
CA PRO A 92 3.89 5.48 13.31
C PRO A 92 2.98 5.40 12.08
N ALA A 93 1.81 6.02 12.15
CA ALA A 93 0.96 6.18 10.98
C ALA A 93 1.83 6.74 9.85
N GLN A 94 1.91 6.01 8.74
CA GLN A 94 2.70 6.45 7.61
C GLN A 94 2.13 7.76 7.08
N GLN A 95 2.98 8.56 6.44
CA GLN A 95 2.64 9.88 5.92
C GLN A 95 1.26 9.87 5.26
N GLU A 96 0.53 10.97 5.45
CA GLU A 96 -0.76 11.24 4.83
C GLU A 96 -0.78 10.79 3.37
N GLN A 97 -1.56 9.78 3.08
CA GLN A 97 -1.61 9.19 1.74
C GLN A 97 -2.80 9.76 0.96
N VAL A 98 -2.65 9.80 -0.35
CA VAL A 98 -3.69 10.31 -1.24
C VAL A 98 -4.89 9.37 -1.25
N ASN A 99 -6.05 9.86 -0.81
CA ASN A 99 -7.31 9.16 -0.98
C ASN A 99 -7.90 9.46 -2.37
N PHE A 100 -7.75 8.54 -3.31
CA PHE A 100 -8.24 8.70 -4.68
C PHE A 100 -9.77 8.66 -4.81
N MET A 101 -10.50 8.31 -3.74
CA MET A 101 -11.96 8.47 -3.70
C MET A 101 -12.38 9.88 -3.31
N ASN A 102 -11.47 10.69 -2.78
CA ASN A 102 -11.74 12.06 -2.32
C ASN A 102 -10.57 12.99 -2.65
N LEU A 103 -10.39 13.26 -3.95
CA LEU A 103 -9.37 14.20 -4.43
C LEU A 103 -9.91 15.63 -4.33
N THR A 104 -9.55 16.33 -3.26
CA THR A 104 -9.83 17.77 -3.13
C THR A 104 -8.80 18.60 -3.88
N ASP A 105 -9.13 19.84 -4.22
CA ASP A 105 -8.21 20.77 -4.87
C ASP A 105 -6.91 20.96 -4.07
N GLU A 106 -7.00 20.94 -2.73
CA GLU A 106 -5.86 21.04 -1.83
C GLU A 106 -4.94 19.81 -1.96
N ILE A 107 -5.51 18.59 -1.96
CA ILE A 107 -4.76 17.35 -2.15
C ILE A 107 -4.11 17.30 -3.54
N ILE A 108 -4.86 17.69 -4.57
CA ILE A 108 -4.36 17.76 -5.95
C ILE A 108 -3.17 18.72 -6.04
N ALA A 109 -3.29 19.91 -5.46
CA ALA A 109 -2.20 20.91 -5.47
C ALA A 109 -0.99 20.45 -4.65
N LYS A 110 -1.22 19.89 -3.45
CA LYS A 110 -0.16 19.42 -2.53
C LYS A 110 0.72 18.35 -3.16
N TYR A 111 0.10 17.36 -3.81
CA TYR A 111 0.81 16.22 -4.41
C TYR A 111 1.02 16.36 -5.92
N LYS A 112 0.65 17.51 -6.51
CA LYS A 112 0.70 17.76 -7.96
C LYS A 112 0.08 16.64 -8.79
N ILE A 113 -1.11 16.20 -8.37
CA ILE A 113 -1.79 15.09 -9.00
C ILE A 113 -2.30 15.48 -10.37
N MET A 114 -1.98 14.69 -11.37
CA MET A 114 -2.49 14.85 -12.74
C MET A 114 -2.97 13.50 -13.28
N GLU A 115 -4.14 13.48 -13.89
CA GLU A 115 -4.58 12.34 -14.68
C GLU A 115 -3.75 12.29 -15.97
N ILE A 116 -3.11 11.15 -16.24
CA ILE A 116 -2.19 10.98 -17.37
C ILE A 116 -2.67 9.93 -18.38
N GLY A 117 -3.72 9.18 -18.08
CA GLY A 117 -4.26 8.19 -18.98
C GLY A 117 -5.09 7.11 -18.33
N LYS A 118 -5.25 5.99 -19.02
CA LYS A 118 -5.97 4.81 -18.55
C LYS A 118 -5.18 3.55 -18.93
N GLU A 119 -5.27 2.53 -18.09
CA GLU A 119 -4.76 1.19 -18.42
C GLU A 119 -5.62 0.13 -17.74
N THR A 120 -5.54 -1.11 -18.19
CA THR A 120 -6.20 -2.25 -17.55
C THR A 120 -5.16 -3.03 -16.74
N VAL A 121 -5.41 -3.25 -15.44
CA VAL A 121 -4.54 -4.01 -14.54
C VAL A 121 -5.38 -5.10 -13.85
N ALA A 122 -4.94 -6.34 -13.91
CA ALA A 122 -5.67 -7.51 -13.39
C ALA A 122 -7.16 -7.53 -13.80
N GLY A 123 -7.46 -7.16 -15.07
CA GLY A 123 -8.82 -7.11 -15.62
C GLY A 123 -9.69 -5.95 -15.12
N LYS A 124 -9.11 -4.96 -14.44
CA LYS A 124 -9.82 -3.77 -13.97
C LYS A 124 -9.37 -2.54 -14.76
N ASP A 125 -10.33 -1.73 -15.24
CA ASP A 125 -10.04 -0.48 -15.95
C ASP A 125 -9.66 0.61 -14.96
N CYS A 126 -8.42 1.03 -15.00
CA CYS A 126 -7.81 1.97 -14.08
C CYS A 126 -7.62 3.34 -14.72
N VAL A 127 -7.76 4.38 -13.92
CA VAL A 127 -7.30 5.73 -14.25
C VAL A 127 -5.85 5.86 -13.77
N GLN A 128 -4.98 6.38 -14.64
CA GLN A 128 -3.58 6.63 -14.29
C GLN A 128 -3.39 8.06 -13.82
N TYR A 129 -2.69 8.21 -12.70
CA TYR A 129 -2.28 9.49 -12.14
C TYR A 129 -0.76 9.56 -12.04
N SER A 130 -0.21 10.76 -12.28
CA SER A 130 1.13 11.11 -11.81
C SER A 130 1.02 11.98 -10.56
N LEU A 131 1.92 11.79 -9.61
CA LEU A 131 1.98 12.58 -8.38
C LEU A 131 3.41 12.68 -7.85
N GLU A 132 3.64 13.66 -6.99
CA GLU A 132 4.89 13.86 -6.28
C GLU A 132 4.66 13.70 -4.78
N VAL A 133 5.48 12.89 -4.12
CA VAL A 133 5.46 12.70 -2.66
C VAL A 133 6.81 13.06 -2.07
N GLU A 134 6.80 13.68 -0.90
CA GLU A 134 8.02 13.92 -0.13
C GLU A 134 8.34 12.68 0.70
N GLN A 135 9.48 12.06 0.45
CA GLN A 135 9.92 10.89 1.18
C GLN A 135 11.38 11.06 1.62
N MET A 136 11.63 11.00 2.93
CA MET A 136 12.96 11.18 3.52
C MET A 136 13.66 12.48 3.06
N GLY A 137 12.90 13.58 2.87
CA GLY A 137 13.41 14.87 2.41
C GLY A 137 13.73 14.93 0.91
N GLN A 138 13.27 13.95 0.14
CA GLN A 138 13.40 13.93 -1.31
C GLN A 138 12.02 13.86 -1.97
N THR A 139 11.86 14.57 -3.07
CA THR A 139 10.65 14.48 -3.89
C THR A 139 10.74 13.24 -4.77
N VAL A 140 9.83 12.31 -4.56
CA VAL A 140 9.69 11.08 -5.36
C VAL A 140 8.53 11.26 -6.33
N LYS A 141 8.79 11.05 -7.62
CA LYS A 141 7.76 11.03 -8.66
C LYS A 141 7.16 9.65 -8.75
N MET A 142 5.83 9.58 -8.73
CA MET A 142 5.10 8.34 -8.81
C MET A 142 4.09 8.38 -9.96
N LYS A 143 3.85 7.21 -10.55
CA LYS A 143 2.68 6.94 -11.39
C LYS A 143 1.86 5.87 -10.71
N VAL A 144 0.56 6.08 -10.59
CA VAL A 144 -0.35 5.15 -9.92
C VAL A 144 -1.56 4.90 -10.81
N SER A 145 -1.91 3.63 -11.00
CA SER A 145 -3.12 3.22 -11.73
C SER A 145 -4.15 2.78 -10.71
N VAL A 146 -5.27 3.48 -10.69
CA VAL A 146 -6.27 3.39 -9.62
C VAL A 146 -7.59 2.87 -10.17
N TRP A 147 -8.15 1.88 -9.49
CA TRP A 147 -9.50 1.39 -9.74
C TRP A 147 -10.33 1.50 -8.45
N LYS A 148 -11.45 2.23 -8.50
CA LYS A 148 -12.32 2.46 -7.33
C LYS A 148 -11.53 2.85 -6.06
N GLY A 149 -10.57 3.74 -6.17
CA GLY A 149 -9.73 4.20 -5.05
C GLY A 149 -8.56 3.25 -4.70
N TYR A 150 -8.59 1.99 -5.13
CA TYR A 150 -7.54 1.02 -4.87
C TYR A 150 -6.39 1.17 -5.89
N SER A 151 -5.15 1.22 -5.38
CA SER A 151 -3.95 1.29 -6.21
C SER A 151 -3.66 -0.08 -6.83
N MET A 152 -3.95 -0.25 -8.11
CA MET A 152 -3.74 -1.49 -8.85
C MET A 152 -2.30 -1.65 -9.37
N LYS A 153 -1.62 -0.53 -9.58
CA LYS A 153 -0.21 -0.50 -10.00
C LYS A 153 0.42 0.81 -9.57
N SER A 154 1.63 0.75 -9.09
CA SER A 154 2.42 1.94 -8.82
C SER A 154 3.82 1.78 -9.40
N VAL A 155 4.37 2.89 -9.91
CA VAL A 155 5.77 2.99 -10.34
C VAL A 155 6.35 4.22 -9.67
N SER A 156 7.40 4.03 -8.90
CA SER A 156 8.15 5.11 -8.25
C SER A 156 9.58 5.13 -8.75
N SER A 157 10.08 6.33 -9.03
CA SER A 157 11.47 6.53 -9.42
C SER A 157 12.27 7.03 -8.23
N VAL A 158 13.09 6.16 -7.65
CA VAL A 158 13.94 6.46 -6.50
C VAL A 158 15.40 6.28 -6.89
N MET A 159 16.20 7.33 -6.75
CA MET A 159 17.64 7.32 -7.09
C MET A 159 17.95 6.84 -8.51
N GLY A 160 17.06 7.13 -9.48
CA GLY A 160 17.21 6.71 -10.87
C GLY A 160 16.84 5.25 -11.16
N MET A 161 16.29 4.54 -10.19
CA MET A 161 15.74 3.20 -10.36
C MET A 161 14.22 3.27 -10.29
N ASP A 162 13.54 2.62 -11.23
CA ASP A 162 12.10 2.47 -11.21
C ASP A 162 11.73 1.21 -10.43
N ILE A 163 10.91 1.40 -9.39
CA ILE A 163 10.33 0.31 -8.61
C ILE A 163 8.86 0.23 -8.97
N ALA A 164 8.46 -0.89 -9.53
CA ALA A 164 7.07 -1.14 -9.91
C ALA A 164 6.44 -2.17 -8.97
N ALA A 165 5.25 -1.86 -8.45
CA ALA A 165 4.40 -2.81 -7.76
C ALA A 165 3.10 -2.97 -8.56
N THR A 166 2.73 -4.20 -8.89
CA THR A 166 1.58 -4.48 -9.76
C THR A 166 0.68 -5.54 -9.13
N VAL A 167 -0.60 -5.24 -9.05
CA VAL A 167 -1.63 -6.23 -8.66
C VAL A 167 -1.75 -7.26 -9.78
N THR A 168 -1.52 -8.51 -9.45
CA THR A 168 -1.65 -9.65 -10.38
C THR A 168 -3.02 -10.31 -10.27
N GLU A 169 -3.61 -10.29 -9.08
CA GLU A 169 -4.96 -10.81 -8.81
C GLU A 169 -5.71 -9.83 -7.91
N PHE A 170 -6.98 -9.59 -8.17
CA PHE A 170 -7.87 -8.79 -7.33
C PHE A 170 -9.24 -9.45 -7.26
N THR A 171 -9.69 -9.77 -6.06
CA THR A 171 -10.98 -10.42 -5.82
C THR A 171 -11.80 -9.61 -4.81
N GLU A 172 -13.02 -9.22 -5.22
CA GLU A 172 -14.04 -8.68 -4.33
C GLU A 172 -14.69 -9.85 -3.59
N CYS A 173 -14.48 -9.99 -2.29
CA CYS A 173 -14.99 -11.09 -1.47
C CYS A 173 -15.09 -10.68 -0.01
N ASP A 174 -15.86 -11.44 0.77
CA ASP A 174 -15.78 -11.32 2.22
C ASP A 174 -14.42 -11.80 2.71
N VAL A 175 -13.84 -11.07 3.65
CA VAL A 175 -12.51 -11.35 4.22
C VAL A 175 -12.69 -11.86 5.65
N ASP A 176 -11.95 -12.91 6.00
CA ASP A 176 -11.96 -13.45 7.36
C ASP A 176 -11.43 -12.38 8.34
N PRO A 177 -12.20 -12.00 9.38
CA PRO A 177 -11.79 -10.99 10.34
C PRO A 177 -10.47 -11.29 11.07
N SER A 178 -10.07 -12.57 11.14
CA SER A 178 -8.80 -12.98 11.76
C SER A 178 -7.56 -12.36 11.12
N HIS A 179 -7.66 -11.95 9.85
CA HIS A 179 -6.56 -11.21 9.19
C HIS A 179 -6.26 -9.85 9.83
N PHE A 180 -7.24 -9.25 10.51
CA PHE A 180 -7.13 -7.95 11.15
C PHE A 180 -6.91 -8.02 12.67
N GLU A 181 -6.70 -9.22 13.21
CA GLU A 181 -6.40 -9.41 14.63
C GLU A 181 -4.92 -9.22 14.91
N ILE A 182 -4.61 -8.46 15.96
CA ILE A 182 -3.24 -8.26 16.41
C ILE A 182 -2.90 -9.42 17.36
N PRO A 183 -1.94 -10.30 16.97
CA PRO A 183 -1.60 -11.45 17.79
C PRO A 183 -0.92 -11.02 19.09
N VAL A 184 -1.13 -11.81 20.13
CA VAL A 184 -0.41 -11.72 21.42
C VAL A 184 0.54 -12.91 21.48
N PHE A 185 1.84 -12.65 21.68
CA PHE A 185 2.88 -13.67 21.79
C PHE A 185 3.36 -13.86 23.22
#